data_29f050dbbc660a844cd0168192962524
#
_entry.id   29f050dbbc660a844cd0168192962524
#
_cell.length_a   1.000
_cell.length_b   1.000
_cell.length_c   1.000
_cell.angle_alpha   90.00
_cell.angle_beta   90.00
_cell.angle_gamma   90.00
#
_symmetry.space_group_name_H-M   'P 1'
#
loop_
_entity.id
_entity.type
_entity.pdbx_description
1 polymer ?
#
loop_
_entity_poly.entity_id
_entity_poly.type
_entity_poly.pdbx_seq_one_letter_code
_entity_poly.pdbx_strand_id
1 'polypeptide(L)'
;MPKLYMIRHGEAAAGWDADTDPGLSDKGRAQSEAVAREIEARVGRKLPLISSPLRRCRETGDPLAASWGATARIDPRVGEIPSPIEDLKARGEWLRAFMSGTWTDGIKMQGHLDLTAWRNGVAQALIELSEDTVIFSHFVAINAATSAATNDDRVLSFRPDNCSVTTFETDGKKLTLVERGREADTKVN
;
A
#
# COMPACT_ATOMS: atom_id res chain seq x y z
N MET A 1 2.22 18.23 -12.05
CA MET A 1 1.72 17.55 -10.83
C MET A 1 2.64 16.36 -10.55
N PRO A 2 3.13 16.18 -9.32
CA PRO A 2 3.93 15.02 -8.95
C PRO A 2 3.20 13.70 -9.22
N LYS A 3 3.94 12.72 -9.79
CA LYS A 3 3.49 11.34 -9.98
C LYS A 3 3.93 10.48 -8.80
N LEU A 4 3.00 9.77 -8.24
CA LEU A 4 3.19 8.95 -7.05
C LEU A 4 2.97 7.48 -7.42
N TYR A 5 4.04 6.70 -7.38
CA TYR A 5 4.04 5.28 -7.75
C TYR A 5 3.89 4.44 -6.49
N MET A 6 2.67 4.06 -6.17
CA MET A 6 2.38 3.27 -4.98
C MET A 6 2.40 1.78 -5.30
N ILE A 7 3.31 1.05 -4.65
CA ILE A 7 3.62 -0.35 -4.91
C ILE A 7 3.14 -1.20 -3.74
N ARG A 8 2.32 -2.22 -4.00
CA ARG A 8 2.02 -3.24 -3.00
C ARG A 8 3.26 -4.09 -2.76
N HIS A 9 3.55 -4.41 -1.48
CA HIS A 9 4.66 -5.32 -1.15
C HIS A 9 4.56 -6.65 -1.92
N GLY A 10 5.70 -7.31 -2.12
CA GLY A 10 5.79 -8.65 -2.70
C GLY A 10 5.13 -9.71 -1.81
N GLU A 11 4.99 -10.94 -2.32
CA GLU A 11 4.40 -12.03 -1.55
C GLU A 11 5.14 -12.21 -0.21
N ALA A 12 4.38 -12.17 0.88
CA ALA A 12 4.92 -12.38 2.22
C ALA A 12 5.12 -13.88 2.51
N ALA A 13 6.10 -14.20 3.37
CA ALA A 13 6.40 -15.58 3.77
C ALA A 13 5.32 -16.20 4.66
N ALA A 14 4.46 -15.38 5.28
CA ALA A 14 3.34 -15.80 6.10
C ALA A 14 2.13 -14.89 5.90
N GLY A 15 0.94 -15.43 6.12
CA GLY A 15 -0.31 -14.66 6.08
C GLY A 15 -0.53 -13.82 7.35
N TRP A 16 -1.55 -12.97 7.31
CA TRP A 16 -1.94 -12.07 8.43
C TRP A 16 -2.39 -12.81 9.70
N ASP A 17 -2.76 -14.08 9.56
CA ASP A 17 -3.22 -14.95 10.64
C ASP A 17 -2.08 -15.77 11.28
N ALA A 18 -0.86 -15.66 10.76
CA ALA A 18 0.29 -16.44 11.21
C ALA A 18 1.44 -15.60 11.77
N ASP A 19 1.67 -14.39 11.25
CA ASP A 19 2.74 -13.48 11.69
C ASP A 19 2.29 -12.02 11.54
N THR A 20 2.73 -11.16 12.44
CA THR A 20 2.40 -9.73 12.44
C THR A 20 3.30 -8.92 11.50
N ASP A 21 4.54 -9.34 11.29
CA ASP A 21 5.51 -8.65 10.43
C ASP A 21 6.40 -9.62 9.63
N PRO A 22 5.79 -10.48 8.77
CA PRO A 22 6.57 -11.40 7.96
C PRO A 22 7.41 -10.66 6.92
N GLY A 23 8.59 -11.22 6.61
CA GLY A 23 9.37 -10.81 5.45
C GLY A 23 8.79 -11.38 4.15
N LEU A 24 9.49 -11.15 3.04
CA LEU A 24 9.11 -11.69 1.75
C LEU A 24 9.40 -13.19 1.64
N SER A 25 8.54 -13.92 0.91
CA SER A 25 8.86 -15.24 0.41
C SER A 25 9.93 -15.16 -0.70
N ASP A 26 10.46 -16.31 -1.14
CA ASP A 26 11.38 -16.34 -2.28
C ASP A 26 10.73 -15.78 -3.56
N LYS A 27 9.45 -16.09 -3.77
CA LYS A 27 8.65 -15.49 -4.84
C LYS A 27 8.51 -13.98 -4.66
N GLY A 28 8.24 -13.51 -3.43
CA GLY A 28 8.17 -12.08 -3.12
C GLY A 28 9.48 -11.34 -3.41
N ARG A 29 10.63 -11.97 -3.15
CA ARG A 29 11.94 -11.40 -3.52
C ARG A 29 12.11 -11.27 -5.02
N ALA A 30 11.76 -12.30 -5.78
CA ALA A 30 11.80 -12.23 -7.26
C ALA A 30 10.85 -11.16 -7.80
N GLN A 31 9.66 -11.01 -7.19
CA GLN A 31 8.70 -9.94 -7.54
C GLN A 31 9.28 -8.56 -7.24
N SER A 32 9.99 -8.38 -6.11
CA SER A 32 10.62 -7.10 -5.75
C SER A 32 11.72 -6.68 -6.73
N GLU A 33 12.54 -7.61 -7.17
CA GLU A 33 13.54 -7.35 -8.22
C GLU A 33 12.89 -6.99 -9.56
N ALA A 34 11.80 -7.65 -9.93
CA ALA A 34 11.08 -7.37 -11.16
C ALA A 34 10.45 -5.97 -11.16
N VAL A 35 9.79 -5.56 -10.05
CA VAL A 35 9.20 -4.23 -9.95
C VAL A 35 10.25 -3.13 -9.88
N ALA A 36 11.43 -3.39 -9.29
CA ALA A 36 12.54 -2.45 -9.31
C ALA A 36 12.95 -2.11 -10.76
N ARG A 37 13.15 -3.13 -11.61
CA ARG A 37 13.44 -2.94 -13.05
C ARG A 37 12.29 -2.24 -13.78
N GLU A 38 11.03 -2.56 -13.47
CA GLU A 38 9.86 -1.89 -14.06
C GLU A 38 9.86 -0.40 -13.74
N ILE A 39 10.09 -0.02 -12.49
CA ILE A 39 10.14 1.39 -12.08
C ILE A 39 11.30 2.10 -12.76
N GLU A 40 12.50 1.52 -12.78
CA GLU A 40 13.66 2.12 -13.46
C GLU A 40 13.39 2.41 -14.93
N ALA A 41 12.79 1.46 -15.65
CA ALA A 41 12.41 1.64 -17.05
C ALA A 41 11.31 2.69 -17.23
N ARG A 42 10.34 2.75 -16.30
CA ARG A 42 9.19 3.67 -16.36
C ARG A 42 9.59 5.12 -16.11
N VAL A 43 10.46 5.38 -15.13
CA VAL A 43 10.76 6.74 -14.70
C VAL A 43 12.04 7.32 -15.28
N GLY A 44 13.00 6.48 -15.68
CA GLY A 44 14.25 6.89 -16.33
C GLY A 44 15.20 7.75 -15.47
N ARG A 45 14.91 7.93 -14.18
CA ARG A 45 15.70 8.73 -13.24
C ARG A 45 15.47 8.25 -11.80
N LYS A 46 16.37 8.61 -10.90
CA LYS A 46 16.19 8.31 -9.47
C LYS A 46 15.12 9.23 -8.85
N LEU A 47 14.25 8.66 -8.04
CA LEU A 47 13.19 9.35 -7.31
C LEU A 47 13.37 9.14 -5.80
N PRO A 48 12.82 10.00 -4.95
CA PRO A 48 12.64 9.72 -3.53
C PRO A 48 11.88 8.41 -3.31
N LEU A 49 12.30 7.67 -2.29
CA LEU A 49 11.68 6.42 -1.88
C LEU A 49 11.03 6.58 -0.51
N ILE A 50 9.80 6.10 -0.37
CA ILE A 50 9.08 6.02 0.90
C ILE A 50 8.66 4.58 1.13
N SER A 51 8.70 4.12 2.36
CA SER A 51 8.23 2.78 2.73
C SER A 51 7.41 2.81 4.01
N SER A 52 6.40 1.94 4.05
CA SER A 52 5.81 1.48 5.31
C SER A 52 6.91 0.95 6.24
N PRO A 53 6.74 1.06 7.57
CA PRO A 53 7.71 0.51 8.53
C PRO A 53 7.77 -1.03 8.51
N LEU A 54 6.75 -1.73 7.97
CA LEU A 54 6.69 -3.18 8.01
C LEU A 54 7.72 -3.83 7.08
N ARG A 55 8.30 -4.94 7.56
CA ARG A 55 9.43 -5.61 6.94
C ARG A 55 9.19 -5.94 5.47
N ARG A 56 8.04 -6.50 5.11
CA ARG A 56 7.71 -6.87 3.73
C ARG A 56 7.72 -5.70 2.74
N CYS A 57 7.36 -4.49 3.18
CA CYS A 57 7.44 -3.28 2.35
C CYS A 57 8.88 -2.81 2.19
N ARG A 58 9.66 -2.81 3.26
CA ARG A 58 11.08 -2.44 3.22
C ARG A 58 11.85 -3.38 2.30
N GLU A 59 11.69 -4.70 2.47
CA GLU A 59 12.33 -5.71 1.62
C GLU A 59 11.87 -5.59 0.15
N THR A 60 10.63 -5.16 -0.12
CA THR A 60 10.18 -4.87 -1.49
C THR A 60 10.93 -3.69 -2.11
N GLY A 61 11.26 -2.69 -1.30
CA GLY A 61 11.99 -1.50 -1.75
C GLY A 61 13.50 -1.69 -1.88
N ASP A 62 14.09 -2.68 -1.18
CA ASP A 62 15.54 -2.87 -1.10
C ASP A 62 16.24 -3.00 -2.45
N PRO A 63 15.76 -3.77 -3.46
CA PRO A 63 16.43 -3.86 -4.75
C PRO A 63 16.52 -2.52 -5.48
N LEU A 64 15.45 -1.72 -5.45
CA LEU A 64 15.42 -0.40 -6.07
C LEU A 64 16.31 0.59 -5.33
N ALA A 65 16.26 0.57 -3.99
CA ALA A 65 17.10 1.41 -3.14
C ALA A 65 18.59 1.10 -3.37
N ALA A 66 18.96 -0.18 -3.45
CA ALA A 66 20.33 -0.60 -3.73
C ALA A 66 20.79 -0.14 -5.13
N SER A 67 19.98 -0.33 -6.16
CA SER A 67 20.29 0.10 -7.53
C SER A 67 20.50 1.61 -7.62
N TRP A 68 19.70 2.38 -6.89
CA TRP A 68 19.81 3.84 -6.90
C TRP A 68 20.83 4.42 -5.92
N GLY A 69 21.39 3.60 -5.03
CA GLY A 69 22.25 4.07 -3.94
C GLY A 69 21.48 5.00 -3.00
N ALA A 70 20.20 4.69 -2.77
CA ALA A 70 19.26 5.49 -1.98
C ALA A 70 18.80 4.72 -0.74
N THR A 71 18.15 5.43 0.19
CA THR A 71 17.49 4.86 1.36
C THR A 71 16.03 5.32 1.37
N ALA A 72 15.10 4.39 1.55
CA ALA A 72 13.69 4.73 1.67
C ALA A 72 13.41 5.42 3.03
N ARG A 73 12.75 6.58 2.99
CA ARG A 73 12.21 7.23 4.19
C ARG A 73 11.02 6.41 4.70
N ILE A 74 11.00 6.14 5.98
CA ILE A 74 9.86 5.45 6.61
C ILE A 74 8.75 6.45 6.93
N ASP A 75 7.55 6.16 6.45
CA ASP A 75 6.34 6.91 6.79
C ASP A 75 5.24 5.96 7.28
N PRO A 76 4.92 5.96 8.59
CA PRO A 76 3.88 5.09 9.14
C PRO A 76 2.50 5.29 8.53
N ARG A 77 2.22 6.45 7.94
CA ARG A 77 0.92 6.77 7.32
C ARG A 77 0.63 5.95 6.06
N VAL A 78 1.65 5.40 5.40
CA VAL A 78 1.49 4.47 4.28
C VAL A 78 1.59 3.01 4.75
N GLY A 79 1.43 2.78 6.03
CA GLY A 79 1.47 1.47 6.68
C GLY A 79 0.22 0.63 6.44
N GLU A 80 0.22 -0.56 7.08
CA GLU A 80 -0.94 -1.45 7.06
C GLU A 80 -2.08 -0.88 7.90
N ILE A 81 -3.31 -1.24 7.52
CA ILE A 81 -4.49 -0.88 8.29
C ILE A 81 -4.36 -1.38 9.73
N PRO A 82 -4.59 -0.52 10.75
CA PRO A 82 -4.60 -0.96 12.14
C PRO A 82 -5.78 -1.89 12.40
N SER A 83 -5.60 -2.84 13.30
CA SER A 83 -6.66 -3.77 13.71
C SER A 83 -7.05 -3.52 15.16
N PRO A 84 -8.35 -3.55 15.47
CA PRO A 84 -8.83 -3.51 16.87
C PRO A 84 -8.64 -4.86 17.58
N ILE A 85 -8.19 -5.90 16.88
CA ILE A 85 -8.17 -7.29 17.32
C ILE A 85 -6.72 -7.75 17.43
N GLU A 86 -6.33 -8.27 18.60
CA GLU A 86 -4.99 -8.77 18.87
C GLU A 86 -4.79 -10.21 18.40
N ASP A 87 -5.82 -11.07 18.54
CA ASP A 87 -5.76 -12.46 18.07
C ASP A 87 -5.64 -12.48 16.53
N LEU A 88 -4.60 -13.14 16.01
CA LEU A 88 -4.27 -13.12 14.59
C LEU A 88 -5.36 -13.75 13.71
N LYS A 89 -5.98 -14.84 14.15
CA LYS A 89 -7.03 -15.52 13.39
C LYS A 89 -8.29 -14.66 13.32
N ALA A 90 -8.74 -14.15 14.46
CA ALA A 90 -9.89 -13.26 14.55
C ALA A 90 -9.64 -11.95 13.78
N ARG A 91 -8.40 -11.44 13.78
CA ARG A 91 -7.98 -10.29 12.97
C ARG A 91 -8.15 -10.56 11.47
N GLY A 92 -7.75 -11.72 10.99
CA GLY A 92 -7.92 -12.09 9.59
C GLY A 92 -9.40 -12.17 9.17
N GLU A 93 -10.26 -12.71 10.03
CA GLU A 93 -11.72 -12.76 9.82
C GLU A 93 -12.32 -11.36 9.79
N TRP A 94 -11.97 -10.52 10.76
CA TRP A 94 -12.39 -9.13 10.82
C TRP A 94 -11.99 -8.36 9.56
N LEU A 95 -10.75 -8.50 9.12
CA LEU A 95 -10.24 -7.79 7.94
C LEU A 95 -10.98 -8.20 6.67
N ARG A 96 -11.27 -9.48 6.50
CA ARG A 96 -12.07 -9.97 5.37
C ARG A 96 -13.48 -9.39 5.38
N ALA A 97 -14.13 -9.36 6.54
CA ALA A 97 -15.45 -8.74 6.69
C ALA A 97 -15.41 -7.25 6.39
N PHE A 98 -14.42 -6.52 6.92
CA PHE A 98 -14.23 -5.10 6.68
C PHE A 98 -14.01 -4.78 5.19
N MET A 99 -13.16 -5.54 4.51
CA MET A 99 -12.88 -5.37 3.07
C MET A 99 -14.10 -5.62 2.17
N SER A 100 -15.11 -6.34 2.63
CA SER A 100 -16.34 -6.56 1.86
C SER A 100 -17.36 -5.43 1.97
N GLY A 101 -17.11 -4.43 2.83
CA GLY A 101 -18.01 -3.34 3.13
C GLY A 101 -17.55 -1.99 2.57
N THR A 102 -18.04 -0.94 3.23
CA THR A 102 -17.73 0.45 2.92
C THR A 102 -16.97 1.11 4.06
N TRP A 103 -16.26 2.20 3.76
CA TRP A 103 -15.60 3.02 4.79
C TRP A 103 -16.64 3.59 5.77
N THR A 104 -17.78 4.06 5.26
CA THR A 104 -18.87 4.61 6.09
C THR A 104 -19.45 3.58 7.06
N ASP A 105 -19.70 2.36 6.61
CA ASP A 105 -20.21 1.30 7.47
C ASP A 105 -19.13 0.74 8.42
N GLY A 106 -17.89 0.73 7.96
CA GLY A 106 -16.73 0.34 8.76
C GLY A 106 -16.59 1.15 10.04
N ILE A 107 -16.92 2.43 10.04
CA ILE A 107 -16.91 3.29 11.24
C ILE A 107 -17.79 2.70 12.36
N LYS A 108 -18.94 2.11 12.02
CA LYS A 108 -19.87 1.53 12.98
C LYS A 108 -19.38 0.23 13.59
N MET A 109 -18.44 -0.45 12.95
CA MET A 109 -17.92 -1.77 13.35
C MET A 109 -16.65 -1.68 14.21
N GLN A 110 -16.06 -0.49 14.41
CA GLN A 110 -14.66 -0.32 14.80
C GLN A 110 -14.43 0.03 16.28
N GLY A 111 -15.48 0.25 17.08
CA GLY A 111 -15.31 0.68 18.45
C GLY A 111 -14.53 2.01 18.56
N HIS A 112 -13.31 1.96 19.07
CA HIS A 112 -12.47 3.14 19.30
C HIS A 112 -11.48 3.49 18.19
N LEU A 113 -11.38 2.66 17.13
CA LEU A 113 -10.51 2.96 15.98
C LEU A 113 -11.23 3.82 14.94
N ASP A 114 -10.66 4.96 14.62
CA ASP A 114 -11.13 5.82 13.53
C ASP A 114 -10.44 5.45 12.21
N LEU A 115 -11.02 4.49 11.49
CA LEU A 115 -10.49 4.06 10.20
C LEU A 115 -10.74 5.07 9.08
N THR A 116 -11.67 6.00 9.25
CA THR A 116 -11.83 7.12 8.33
C THR A 116 -10.67 8.10 8.48
N ALA A 117 -10.27 8.41 9.71
CA ALA A 117 -9.06 9.21 9.96
C ALA A 117 -7.81 8.53 9.42
N TRP A 118 -7.68 7.21 9.60
CA TRP A 118 -6.57 6.44 9.02
C TRP A 118 -6.55 6.52 7.49
N ARG A 119 -7.69 6.28 6.81
CA ARG A 119 -7.83 6.43 5.35
C ARG A 119 -7.41 7.84 4.89
N ASN A 120 -7.89 8.86 5.58
CA ASN A 120 -7.56 10.25 5.27
C ASN A 120 -6.07 10.54 5.51
N GLY A 121 -5.47 9.92 6.51
CA GLY A 121 -4.03 9.99 6.78
C GLY A 121 -3.18 9.41 5.65
N VAL A 122 -3.61 8.27 5.07
CA VAL A 122 -2.97 7.70 3.87
C VAL A 122 -3.02 8.70 2.71
N ALA A 123 -4.21 9.23 2.41
CA ALA A 123 -4.38 10.20 1.33
C ALA A 123 -3.55 11.47 1.56
N GLN A 124 -3.53 11.98 2.78
CA GLN A 124 -2.76 13.18 3.14
C GLN A 124 -1.26 12.96 2.99
N ALA A 125 -0.74 11.78 3.35
CA ALA A 125 0.66 11.43 3.16
C ALA A 125 1.10 11.53 1.69
N LEU A 126 0.20 11.20 0.76
CA LEU A 126 0.46 11.31 -0.68
C LEU A 126 0.28 12.75 -1.19
N ILE A 127 -0.77 13.45 -0.73
CA ILE A 127 -1.08 14.84 -1.15
C ILE A 127 0.06 15.81 -0.82
N GLU A 128 0.75 15.59 0.30
CA GLU A 128 1.86 16.44 0.77
C GLU A 128 3.15 16.29 -0.06
N LEU A 129 3.24 15.29 -0.93
CA LEU A 129 4.44 15.05 -1.73
C LEU A 129 4.55 16.09 -2.86
N SER A 130 5.69 16.77 -2.92
CA SER A 130 5.94 17.86 -3.86
C SER A 130 6.72 17.45 -5.12
N GLU A 131 7.14 16.19 -5.19
CA GLU A 131 7.89 15.65 -6.32
C GLU A 131 7.51 14.19 -6.60
N ASP A 132 7.83 13.70 -7.81
CA ASP A 132 7.60 12.30 -8.16
C ASP A 132 8.27 11.38 -7.14
N THR A 133 7.52 10.40 -6.64
CA THR A 133 7.96 9.56 -5.51
C THR A 133 7.50 8.11 -5.69
N VAL A 134 8.34 7.16 -5.28
CA VAL A 134 7.97 5.73 -5.20
C VAL A 134 7.65 5.37 -3.75
N ILE A 135 6.51 4.71 -3.54
CA ILE A 135 5.97 4.40 -2.21
C ILE A 135 5.69 2.90 -2.10
N PHE A 136 6.35 2.22 -1.16
CA PHE A 136 6.13 0.79 -0.86
C PHE A 136 5.12 0.64 0.28
N SER A 137 3.99 0.02 0.00
CA SER A 137 2.83 0.02 0.88
C SER A 137 2.04 -1.29 0.81
N HIS A 138 0.80 -1.25 1.24
CA HIS A 138 -0.06 -2.40 1.48
C HIS A 138 -1.35 -2.34 0.64
N PHE A 139 -1.96 -3.51 0.50
CA PHE A 139 -3.21 -3.71 -0.24
C PHE A 139 -4.33 -2.75 0.19
N VAL A 140 -4.60 -2.66 1.50
CA VAL A 140 -5.69 -1.81 2.00
C VAL A 140 -5.32 -0.33 1.93
N ALA A 141 -4.06 0.04 2.15
CA ALA A 141 -3.60 1.42 2.02
C ALA A 141 -3.71 1.94 0.57
N ILE A 142 -3.42 1.11 -0.43
CA ILE A 142 -3.61 1.46 -1.84
C ILE A 142 -5.11 1.68 -2.14
N ASN A 143 -5.99 0.82 -1.60
CA ASN A 143 -7.43 1.00 -1.74
C ASN A 143 -7.93 2.25 -0.98
N ALA A 144 -7.34 2.59 0.17
CA ALA A 144 -7.64 3.83 0.88
C ALA A 144 -7.30 5.08 0.05
N ALA A 145 -6.12 5.10 -0.56
CA ALA A 145 -5.71 6.17 -1.47
C ALA A 145 -6.62 6.24 -2.71
N THR A 146 -6.98 5.08 -3.28
CA THR A 146 -7.89 5.00 -4.43
C THR A 146 -9.28 5.51 -4.09
N SER A 147 -9.82 5.12 -2.93
CA SER A 147 -11.10 5.61 -2.42
C SER A 147 -11.09 7.15 -2.28
N ALA A 148 -10.03 7.71 -1.70
CA ALA A 148 -9.90 9.16 -1.56
C ALA A 148 -9.80 9.88 -2.92
N ALA A 149 -9.11 9.27 -3.89
CA ALA A 149 -8.92 9.85 -5.23
C ALA A 149 -10.19 9.79 -6.10
N THR A 150 -11.08 8.81 -5.86
CA THR A 150 -12.24 8.55 -6.72
C THR A 150 -13.60 8.79 -6.04
N ASN A 151 -13.61 9.14 -4.75
CA ASN A 151 -14.81 9.21 -3.91
C ASN A 151 -15.62 7.89 -3.86
N ASP A 152 -14.95 6.77 -4.05
CA ASP A 152 -15.55 5.43 -3.94
C ASP A 152 -15.54 5.00 -2.47
N ASP A 153 -16.71 4.83 -1.87
CA ASP A 153 -16.84 4.46 -0.45
C ASP A 153 -16.56 2.97 -0.16
N ARG A 154 -16.40 2.14 -1.18
CA ARG A 154 -16.00 0.74 -0.99
C ARG A 154 -14.59 0.66 -0.39
N VAL A 155 -14.42 -0.18 0.62
CA VAL A 155 -13.08 -0.46 1.19
C VAL A 155 -12.20 -1.11 0.13
N LEU A 156 -12.76 -2.02 -0.66
CA LEU A 156 -12.09 -2.72 -1.74
C LEU A 156 -12.68 -2.31 -3.08
N SER A 157 -12.03 -1.37 -3.77
CA SER A 157 -12.44 -0.94 -5.11
C SER A 157 -11.77 -1.74 -6.24
N PHE A 158 -10.60 -2.31 -5.97
CA PHE A 158 -9.88 -3.22 -6.87
C PHE A 158 -8.89 -4.08 -6.06
N ARG A 159 -8.25 -5.06 -6.71
CA ARG A 159 -7.36 -6.03 -6.06
C ARG A 159 -5.92 -5.88 -6.55
N PRO A 160 -5.15 -4.86 -6.09
CA PRO A 160 -3.77 -4.71 -6.53
C PRO A 160 -2.97 -5.98 -6.25
N ASP A 161 -2.31 -6.53 -7.27
CA ASP A 161 -1.45 -7.71 -7.14
C ASP A 161 -0.16 -7.38 -6.39
N ASN A 162 0.55 -8.40 -5.91
CA ASN A 162 1.87 -8.23 -5.31
C ASN A 162 2.82 -7.53 -6.30
N CYS A 163 3.56 -6.54 -5.82
CA CYS A 163 4.45 -5.71 -6.62
C CYS A 163 3.79 -5.02 -7.83
N SER A 164 2.46 -4.86 -7.82
CA SER A 164 1.79 -4.00 -8.81
C SER A 164 1.98 -2.54 -8.47
N VAL A 165 1.99 -1.69 -9.50
CA VAL A 165 2.23 -0.24 -9.40
C VAL A 165 0.93 0.51 -9.68
N THR A 166 0.37 1.15 -8.67
CA THR A 166 -0.77 2.06 -8.81
C THR A 166 -0.25 3.50 -8.85
N THR A 167 -0.62 4.25 -9.86
CA THR A 167 -0.11 5.60 -10.07
C THR A 167 -1.16 6.63 -9.72
N PHE A 168 -0.77 7.59 -8.89
CA PHE A 168 -1.55 8.78 -8.54
C PHE A 168 -0.82 10.05 -8.98
N GLU A 169 -1.56 11.14 -9.02
CA GLU A 169 -1.04 12.51 -9.10
C GLU A 169 -1.65 13.38 -8.00
N THR A 170 -0.92 14.40 -7.58
CA THR A 170 -1.43 15.39 -6.63
C THR A 170 -1.20 16.82 -7.12
N ASP A 171 -2.14 17.71 -6.81
CA ASP A 171 -1.99 19.16 -6.98
C ASP A 171 -1.69 19.88 -5.63
N GLY A 172 -1.33 19.10 -4.59
CA GLY A 172 -1.10 19.59 -3.23
C GLY A 172 -2.37 19.79 -2.41
N LYS A 173 -3.55 19.53 -2.97
CA LYS A 173 -4.85 19.66 -2.29
C LYS A 173 -5.69 18.39 -2.40
N LYS A 174 -5.59 17.70 -3.51
CA LYS A 174 -6.33 16.46 -3.79
C LYS A 174 -5.45 15.44 -4.49
N LEU A 175 -5.88 14.19 -4.39
CA LEU A 175 -5.28 13.05 -5.06
C LEU A 175 -6.13 12.69 -6.29
N THR A 176 -5.46 12.34 -7.38
CA THR A 176 -6.10 11.86 -8.63
C THR A 176 -5.52 10.49 -8.95
N LEU A 177 -6.38 9.50 -9.21
CA LEU A 177 -5.96 8.20 -9.72
C LEU A 177 -5.66 8.31 -11.21
N VAL A 178 -4.43 7.98 -11.60
CA VAL A 178 -3.98 8.00 -13.01
C VAL A 178 -4.09 6.61 -13.62
N GLU A 179 -3.58 5.59 -12.91
CA GLU A 179 -3.53 4.22 -13.40
C GLU A 179 -3.68 3.24 -12.24
N ARG A 180 -4.56 2.26 -12.38
CA ARG A 180 -4.61 1.13 -11.46
C ARG A 180 -3.49 0.15 -11.77
N GLY A 181 -2.88 -0.38 -10.73
CA GLY A 181 -1.92 -1.47 -10.87
C GLY A 181 -2.60 -2.76 -11.39
N ARG A 182 -1.77 -3.69 -11.85
CA ARG A 182 -2.20 -5.04 -12.22
C ARG A 182 -3.01 -5.66 -11.07
N GLU A 183 -4.12 -6.28 -11.42
CA GLU A 183 -4.97 -6.95 -10.43
C GLU A 183 -4.53 -8.41 -10.21
N ALA A 184 -4.73 -8.89 -9.00
CA ALA A 184 -4.50 -10.28 -8.64
C ALA A 184 -5.62 -11.17 -9.19
N ASP A 185 -5.24 -12.25 -9.85
CA ASP A 185 -6.19 -13.28 -10.36
C ASP A 185 -6.78 -14.14 -9.24
N THR A 186 -6.19 -14.11 -8.03
CA THR A 186 -6.53 -14.98 -6.91
C THR A 186 -6.96 -14.21 -5.67
N LYS A 187 -7.67 -14.90 -4.77
CA LYS A 187 -8.09 -14.35 -3.48
C LYS A 187 -6.88 -13.86 -2.68
N VAL A 188 -7.00 -12.70 -2.10
CA VAL A 188 -6.02 -12.17 -1.13
C VAL A 188 -6.07 -13.07 0.11
N ASN A 189 -5.00 -13.78 0.39
CA ASN A 189 -4.82 -14.60 1.59
C ASN A 189 -4.22 -13.72 2.70
#